data_250c61302be6e891fb2358ea64ae9e54
#
_entry.id   250c61302be6e891fb2358ea64ae9e54
#
_cell.length_a   1.000
_cell.length_b   1.000
_cell.length_c   1.000
_cell.angle_alpha   90.00
_cell.angle_beta   90.00
_cell.angle_gamma   90.00
#
_symmetry.space_group_name_H-M   'P 1'
#
loop_
_entity.id
_entity.type
_entity.pdbx_description
1 polymer ?
#
loop_
_entity_poly.entity_id
_entity_poly.type
_entity_poly.pdbx_seq_one_letter_code
_entity_poly.pdbx_strand_id
1 'polypeptide(L)'
;MIVFSLALLVTLAPMISTTGFAARPHFIETPHIVKNPDLSITVNYHAKELGKKTANVTLSSHTSALIGCVNPGGQLSPSKGEQTEEIQSQSVKIKPKDGRIEGSLTLEPPVFPSVLDICPNKNWNTNVLSLSYENVVIEVKQKNSEILKFNIGNVSQ
;
A
#
# COMPACT_ATOMS: atom_id res chain seq x y z
N MET A 1 -44.36 -54.59 -51.31
CA MET A 1 -44.35 -53.19 -50.93
C MET A 1 -43.66 -53.08 -49.57
N ILE A 2 -42.34 -52.79 -49.55
CA ILE A 2 -41.52 -52.82 -48.31
C ILE A 2 -41.26 -51.37 -47.98
N VAL A 3 -41.75 -50.92 -46.83
CA VAL A 3 -41.54 -49.56 -46.30
C VAL A 3 -40.33 -49.59 -45.38
N PHE A 4 -39.23 -48.96 -45.84
CA PHE A 4 -38.04 -48.71 -44.99
C PHE A 4 -38.28 -47.48 -44.11
N SER A 5 -38.36 -47.71 -42.80
CA SER A 5 -38.41 -46.61 -41.84
C SER A 5 -37.00 -46.22 -41.48
N LEU A 6 -36.60 -44.97 -41.84
CA LEU A 6 -35.31 -44.41 -41.57
C LEU A 6 -35.34 -43.75 -40.16
N ALA A 7 -34.73 -44.37 -39.16
CA ALA A 7 -34.63 -43.80 -37.84
C ALA A 7 -33.45 -42.80 -37.79
N LEU A 8 -33.79 -41.53 -37.60
CA LEU A 8 -32.81 -40.44 -37.41
C LEU A 8 -32.28 -40.42 -35.98
N LEU A 9 -31.07 -40.89 -35.77
CA LEU A 9 -30.38 -40.83 -34.47
C LEU A 9 -29.84 -39.41 -34.30
N VAL A 10 -30.51 -38.60 -33.46
CA VAL A 10 -29.97 -37.31 -33.00
C VAL A 10 -29.01 -37.53 -31.85
N THR A 11 -27.72 -37.47 -32.05
CA THR A 11 -26.71 -37.51 -31.01
C THR A 11 -26.63 -36.13 -30.33
N LEU A 12 -27.21 -36.02 -29.11
CA LEU A 12 -26.97 -34.86 -28.23
C LEU A 12 -25.53 -34.94 -27.70
N ALA A 13 -24.63 -34.13 -28.21
CA ALA A 13 -23.30 -33.95 -27.63
C ALA A 13 -23.45 -33.15 -26.30
N PRO A 14 -22.95 -33.64 -25.16
CA PRO A 14 -22.95 -32.87 -23.92
C PRO A 14 -22.06 -31.66 -24.10
N MET A 15 -22.61 -30.44 -24.04
CA MET A 15 -21.85 -29.22 -23.89
C MET A 15 -21.20 -29.22 -22.50
N ILE A 16 -19.95 -29.61 -22.41
CA ILE A 16 -19.15 -29.47 -21.21
C ILE A 16 -18.87 -27.97 -21.07
N SER A 17 -19.71 -27.27 -20.31
CA SER A 17 -19.41 -25.91 -19.86
C SER A 17 -18.23 -25.98 -18.93
N THR A 18 -17.03 -25.71 -19.44
CA THR A 18 -15.88 -25.44 -18.60
C THR A 18 -16.16 -24.14 -17.85
N THR A 19 -16.64 -24.24 -16.61
CA THR A 19 -16.66 -23.13 -15.68
C THR A 19 -15.21 -22.76 -15.40
N GLY A 20 -14.66 -21.90 -16.24
CA GLY A 20 -13.35 -21.30 -16.00
C GLY A 20 -13.43 -20.58 -14.65
N PHE A 21 -12.71 -21.08 -13.65
CA PHE A 21 -12.54 -20.38 -12.40
C PHE A 21 -11.91 -19.02 -12.77
N ALA A 22 -12.68 -17.94 -12.58
CA ALA A 22 -12.14 -16.61 -12.73
C ALA A 22 -10.95 -16.50 -11.77
N ALA A 23 -9.76 -16.29 -12.32
CA ALA A 23 -8.56 -16.14 -11.53
C ALA A 23 -8.76 -14.97 -10.56
N ARG A 24 -8.40 -15.17 -9.28
CA ARG A 24 -8.61 -14.17 -8.24
C ARG A 24 -7.46 -13.18 -8.22
N PRO A 25 -7.73 -11.87 -8.06
CA PRO A 25 -6.70 -10.87 -7.86
C PRO A 25 -5.74 -11.26 -6.74
N HIS A 26 -4.44 -11.07 -6.95
CA HIS A 26 -3.42 -11.30 -5.93
C HIS A 26 -2.14 -10.51 -6.23
N PHE A 27 -1.33 -10.27 -5.20
CA PHE A 27 0.02 -9.76 -5.38
C PHE A 27 0.92 -10.86 -5.95
N ILE A 28 1.70 -10.54 -6.98
CA ILE A 28 2.67 -11.48 -7.59
C ILE A 28 3.82 -11.71 -6.62
N GLU A 29 4.25 -10.62 -5.98
CA GLU A 29 5.28 -10.60 -4.95
C GLU A 29 4.72 -9.94 -3.71
N THR A 30 5.22 -10.32 -2.55
CA THR A 30 4.88 -9.65 -1.30
C THR A 30 5.28 -8.18 -1.39
N PRO A 31 4.34 -7.24 -1.20
CA PRO A 31 4.70 -5.83 -1.13
C PRO A 31 5.79 -5.60 -0.09
N HIS A 32 6.86 -4.90 -0.47
CA HIS A 32 8.00 -4.69 0.41
C HIS A 32 8.32 -3.22 0.57
N ILE A 33 8.87 -2.88 1.75
CA ILE A 33 9.22 -1.51 2.13
C ILE A 33 10.68 -1.25 1.81
N VAL A 34 10.92 -0.06 1.25
CA VAL A 34 12.25 0.57 1.15
C VAL A 34 12.26 1.76 2.09
N LYS A 35 13.22 1.80 3.02
CA LYS A 35 13.48 2.95 3.89
C LYS A 35 14.35 3.95 3.13
N ASN A 36 13.93 5.20 3.08
CA ASN A 36 14.64 6.25 2.36
C ASN A 36 15.47 7.10 3.33
N PRO A 37 16.58 7.72 2.85
CA PRO A 37 17.44 8.59 3.68
C PRO A 37 16.74 9.83 4.24
N ASP A 38 15.66 10.28 3.60
CA ASP A 38 14.82 11.42 4.02
C ASP A 38 13.76 11.03 5.06
N LEU A 39 13.87 9.84 5.65
CA LEU A 39 12.96 9.26 6.63
C LEU A 39 11.60 8.85 6.06
N SER A 40 11.35 8.99 4.77
CA SER A 40 10.15 8.45 4.13
C SER A 40 10.25 6.93 3.94
N ILE A 41 9.11 6.28 3.70
CA ILE A 41 9.07 4.87 3.30
C ILE A 41 8.41 4.74 1.93
N THR A 42 8.99 3.89 1.08
CA THR A 42 8.41 3.56 -0.22
C THR A 42 7.99 2.09 -0.22
N VAL A 43 6.77 1.82 -0.66
CA VAL A 43 6.26 0.45 -0.84
C VAL A 43 6.14 0.16 -2.32
N ASN A 44 6.86 -0.87 -2.77
CA ASN A 44 6.75 -1.41 -4.12
C ASN A 44 5.70 -2.52 -4.14
N TYR A 45 4.88 -2.54 -5.20
CA TYR A 45 3.82 -3.53 -5.36
C TYR A 45 3.68 -3.98 -6.81
N HIS A 46 3.31 -5.25 -6.97
CA HIS A 46 3.01 -5.86 -8.25
C HIS A 46 1.83 -6.83 -8.07
N ALA A 47 0.71 -6.58 -8.73
CA ALA A 47 -0.49 -7.40 -8.63
C ALA A 47 -1.01 -7.81 -10.01
N LYS A 48 -1.69 -8.95 -10.06
CA LYS A 48 -2.28 -9.51 -11.28
C LYS A 48 -3.71 -10.01 -11.07
N GLU A 49 -4.31 -10.46 -12.16
CA GLU A 49 -5.70 -10.95 -12.23
C GLU A 49 -6.72 -9.86 -11.88
N LEU A 50 -6.36 -8.60 -12.13
CA LEU A 50 -7.27 -7.49 -11.97
C LEU A 50 -8.15 -7.33 -13.22
N GLY A 51 -9.40 -6.91 -13.01
CA GLY A 51 -10.29 -6.57 -14.12
C GLY A 51 -9.79 -5.35 -14.92
N LYS A 52 -10.43 -5.09 -16.07
CA LYS A 52 -10.06 -3.98 -16.98
C LYS A 52 -10.38 -2.57 -16.42
N LYS A 53 -11.05 -2.47 -15.26
CA LYS A 53 -11.43 -1.19 -14.66
C LYS A 53 -10.26 -0.55 -13.93
N THR A 54 -10.27 0.78 -13.87
CA THR A 54 -9.29 1.52 -13.07
C THR A 54 -9.29 1.02 -11.63
N ALA A 55 -8.10 0.74 -11.12
CA ALA A 55 -7.84 0.41 -9.73
C ALA A 55 -7.37 1.67 -8.99
N ASN A 56 -7.80 1.83 -7.75
CA ASN A 56 -7.25 2.79 -6.80
C ASN A 56 -6.35 2.03 -5.84
N VAL A 57 -5.07 2.35 -5.83
CA VAL A 57 -4.09 1.77 -4.91
C VAL A 57 -3.83 2.80 -3.82
N THR A 58 -4.00 2.41 -2.57
CA THR A 58 -3.80 3.27 -1.40
C THR A 58 -2.78 2.64 -0.47
N LEU A 59 -1.79 3.41 -0.05
CA LEU A 59 -0.86 3.09 1.02
C LEU A 59 -1.21 3.95 2.23
N SER A 60 -1.32 3.37 3.41
CA SER A 60 -1.63 4.08 4.65
C SER A 60 -0.83 3.55 5.82
N SER A 61 -0.60 4.42 6.81
CA SER A 61 0.07 4.09 8.06
C SER A 61 -0.34 5.06 9.15
N HIS A 62 -0.28 4.62 10.41
CA HIS A 62 -0.21 5.49 11.56
C HIS A 62 1.27 5.77 11.82
N THR A 63 1.66 7.05 11.77
CA THR A 63 3.06 7.46 11.85
C THR A 63 3.26 8.23 13.14
N SER A 64 4.28 7.87 13.92
CA SER A 64 4.68 8.58 15.14
C SER A 64 6.17 8.93 15.12
N ALA A 65 6.50 10.12 15.59
CA ALA A 65 7.87 10.60 15.71
C ALA A 65 8.11 11.25 17.06
N LEU A 66 9.28 10.98 17.64
CA LEU A 66 9.80 11.70 18.79
C LEU A 66 10.90 12.64 18.34
N ILE A 67 10.74 13.93 18.65
CA ILE A 67 11.65 14.99 18.23
C ILE A 67 12.28 15.59 19.49
N GLY A 68 13.60 15.70 19.49
CA GLY A 68 14.36 16.34 20.56
C GLY A 68 15.05 17.62 20.11
N CYS A 69 15.53 18.38 21.09
CA CYS A 69 16.31 19.59 20.88
C CYS A 69 17.81 19.34 21.12
N VAL A 70 18.64 19.81 20.20
CA VAL A 70 20.10 19.71 20.29
C VAL A 70 20.68 21.11 20.40
N ASN A 71 21.49 21.34 21.44
CA ASN A 71 22.17 22.62 21.64
C ASN A 71 23.31 22.81 20.62
N PRO A 72 23.90 24.02 20.48
CA PRO A 72 25.04 24.28 19.59
C PRO A 72 26.27 23.41 19.90
N GLY A 73 26.39 22.86 21.09
CA GLY A 73 27.45 21.92 21.50
C GLY A 73 27.14 20.46 21.16
N GLY A 74 26.04 20.18 20.45
CA GLY A 74 25.66 18.82 20.03
C GLY A 74 25.02 17.96 21.13
N GLN A 75 24.63 18.55 22.27
CA GLN A 75 24.03 17.82 23.37
C GLN A 75 22.51 17.85 23.28
N LEU A 76 21.89 16.69 23.41
CA LEU A 76 20.43 16.53 23.50
C LEU A 76 19.94 17.11 24.84
N SER A 77 18.82 17.86 24.77
CA SER A 77 18.10 18.26 25.97
C SER A 77 17.24 17.12 26.46
N PRO A 78 17.46 16.55 27.65
CA PRO A 78 16.71 15.40 28.14
C PRO A 78 15.26 15.73 28.51
N SER A 79 14.85 16.99 28.49
CA SER A 79 13.58 17.44 29.06
C SER A 79 12.51 17.86 28.05
N LYS A 80 12.79 17.84 26.74
CA LYS A 80 11.83 18.31 25.74
C LYS A 80 11.89 17.45 24.46
N GLY A 81 11.29 16.26 24.52
CA GLY A 81 10.88 15.55 23.34
C GLY A 81 9.40 15.86 23.07
N GLU A 82 9.04 16.23 21.87
CA GLU A 82 7.65 16.32 21.44
C GLU A 82 7.30 15.12 20.58
N GLN A 83 6.20 14.47 20.92
CA GLN A 83 5.68 13.35 20.12
C GLN A 83 4.65 13.90 19.14
N THR A 84 4.84 13.58 17.88
CA THR A 84 3.90 13.87 16.79
C THR A 84 3.29 12.57 16.31
N GLU A 85 1.98 12.54 16.15
CA GLU A 85 1.26 11.39 15.60
C GLU A 85 0.38 11.84 14.44
N GLU A 86 0.40 11.12 13.34
CA GLU A 86 -0.39 11.43 12.16
C GLU A 86 -0.81 10.15 11.42
N ILE A 87 -2.04 10.15 10.90
CA ILE A 87 -2.47 9.11 9.95
C ILE A 87 -2.12 9.60 8.56
N GLN A 88 -1.19 8.90 7.92
CA GLN A 88 -0.74 9.21 6.58
C GLN A 88 -1.39 8.29 5.54
N SER A 89 -1.70 8.85 4.38
CA SER A 89 -2.27 8.07 3.29
C SER A 89 -1.88 8.67 1.94
N GLN A 90 -1.45 7.81 1.02
CA GLN A 90 -1.13 8.14 -0.36
C GLN A 90 -1.92 7.25 -1.30
N SER A 91 -2.48 7.82 -2.38
CA SER A 91 -3.30 7.07 -3.34
C SER A 91 -2.96 7.38 -4.78
N VAL A 92 -3.05 6.36 -5.63
CA VAL A 92 -2.91 6.51 -7.09
C VAL A 92 -3.99 5.72 -7.82
N LYS A 93 -4.48 6.28 -8.92
CA LYS A 93 -5.41 5.59 -9.83
C LYS A 93 -4.64 5.03 -11.01
N ILE A 94 -4.70 3.71 -11.21
CA ILE A 94 -4.00 2.99 -12.27
C ILE A 94 -5.00 2.18 -13.09
N LYS A 95 -4.88 2.24 -14.42
CA LYS A 95 -5.62 1.34 -15.31
C LYS A 95 -4.79 0.07 -15.52
N PRO A 96 -5.31 -1.11 -15.15
CA PRO A 96 -4.58 -2.35 -15.35
C PRO A 96 -4.26 -2.57 -16.84
N LYS A 97 -3.03 -3.00 -17.12
CA LYS A 97 -2.61 -3.45 -18.45
C LYS A 97 -2.54 -4.98 -18.41
N ASP A 98 -3.30 -5.64 -19.26
CA ASP A 98 -3.40 -7.11 -19.30
C ASP A 98 -3.70 -7.72 -17.90
N GLY A 99 -4.58 -7.06 -17.13
CA GLY A 99 -4.93 -7.49 -15.77
C GLY A 99 -3.84 -7.31 -14.72
N ARG A 100 -2.80 -6.51 -15.00
CA ARG A 100 -1.67 -6.26 -14.10
C ARG A 100 -1.54 -4.80 -13.75
N ILE A 101 -1.07 -4.54 -12.54
CA ILE A 101 -0.59 -3.23 -12.09
C ILE A 101 0.74 -3.41 -11.37
N GLU A 102 1.63 -2.45 -11.54
CA GLU A 102 2.88 -2.33 -10.79
C GLU A 102 3.15 -0.87 -10.48
N GLY A 103 3.89 -0.62 -9.43
CA GLY A 103 4.24 0.74 -9.04
C GLY A 103 4.81 0.82 -7.64
N SER A 104 4.96 2.05 -7.20
CA SER A 104 5.39 2.38 -5.84
C SER A 104 4.55 3.53 -5.28
N LEU A 105 4.38 3.54 -3.97
CA LEU A 105 3.80 4.65 -3.22
C LEU A 105 4.73 4.99 -2.06
N THR A 106 4.89 6.29 -1.81
CA THR A 106 5.77 6.79 -0.75
C THR A 106 4.93 7.50 0.31
N LEU A 107 5.15 7.17 1.59
CA LEU A 107 4.67 7.94 2.72
C LEU A 107 5.81 8.81 3.21
N GLU A 108 5.57 10.11 3.22
CA GLU A 108 6.51 11.09 3.77
C GLU A 108 6.53 10.99 5.32
N PRO A 109 7.59 11.44 6.00
CA PRO A 109 7.54 11.60 7.44
C PRO A 109 6.48 12.63 7.85
N PRO A 110 5.97 12.57 9.10
CA PRO A 110 5.02 13.59 9.59
C PRO A 110 5.67 14.98 9.57
N VAL A 111 4.83 16.00 9.50
CA VAL A 111 5.31 17.38 9.59
C VAL A 111 5.86 17.61 11.00
N PHE A 112 7.15 17.94 11.09
CA PHE A 112 7.79 18.22 12.36
C PHE A 112 7.53 19.65 12.80
N PRO A 113 7.28 19.89 14.11
CA PRO A 113 7.14 21.23 14.65
C PRO A 113 8.42 22.06 14.48
N SER A 114 8.27 23.36 14.43
CA SER A 114 9.43 24.26 14.28
C SER A 114 10.31 24.26 15.54
N VAL A 115 11.59 24.61 15.35
CA VAL A 115 12.55 24.78 16.48
C VAL A 115 11.98 25.73 17.53
N LEU A 116 11.30 26.81 17.11
CA LEU A 116 10.77 27.83 18.01
C LEU A 116 9.61 27.33 18.87
N ASP A 117 8.91 26.30 18.41
CA ASP A 117 7.75 25.75 19.13
C ASP A 117 8.18 24.81 20.27
N ILE A 118 9.30 24.10 20.07
CA ILE A 118 9.70 23.03 21.00
C ILE A 118 11.04 23.24 21.69
N CYS A 119 11.94 24.05 21.13
CA CYS A 119 13.28 24.25 21.67
C CYS A 119 13.38 25.52 22.51
N PRO A 120 14.30 25.56 23.53
CA PRO A 120 14.43 26.70 24.45
C PRO A 120 14.77 28.02 23.78
N ASN A 121 15.48 27.97 22.67
CA ASN A 121 15.82 29.17 21.89
C ASN A 121 16.17 28.81 20.44
N LYS A 122 16.20 29.85 19.58
CA LYS A 122 16.41 29.73 18.13
C LYS A 122 17.80 29.21 17.70
N ASN A 123 18.76 29.14 18.61
CA ASN A 123 20.13 28.67 18.31
C ASN A 123 20.23 27.13 18.47
N TRP A 124 19.16 26.48 18.90
CA TRP A 124 19.09 25.04 18.99
C TRP A 124 18.58 24.46 17.67
N ASN A 125 18.83 23.17 17.44
CA ASN A 125 18.31 22.44 16.31
C ASN A 125 17.36 21.35 16.78
N THR A 126 16.38 21.01 15.95
CA THR A 126 15.56 19.81 16.16
C THR A 126 16.28 18.58 15.62
N ASN A 127 16.12 17.46 16.29
CA ASN A 127 16.59 16.16 15.83
C ASN A 127 15.51 15.12 16.02
N VAL A 128 15.28 14.29 15.01
CA VAL A 128 14.38 13.14 15.10
C VAL A 128 15.08 12.06 15.91
N LEU A 129 14.55 11.73 17.08
CA LEU A 129 15.07 10.71 17.98
C LEU A 129 14.57 9.32 17.65
N SER A 130 13.31 9.24 17.22
CA SER A 130 12.70 8.03 16.70
C SER A 130 11.58 8.37 15.73
N LEU A 131 11.38 7.52 14.76
CA LEU A 131 10.27 7.59 13.81
C LEU A 131 9.76 6.16 13.57
N SER A 132 8.45 5.98 13.67
CA SER A 132 7.81 4.71 13.37
C SER A 132 6.63 4.89 12.44
N TYR A 133 6.47 3.94 11.54
CA TYR A 133 5.27 3.75 10.71
C TYR A 133 4.60 2.46 11.18
N GLU A 134 3.42 2.58 11.74
CA GLU A 134 2.68 1.46 12.31
C GLU A 134 1.50 1.09 11.42
N ASN A 135 1.20 -0.21 11.37
CA ASN A 135 0.11 -0.74 10.56
C ASN A 135 0.19 -0.27 9.09
N VAL A 136 1.37 -0.40 8.49
CA VAL A 136 1.55 -0.07 7.07
C VAL A 136 0.73 -1.02 6.22
N VAL A 137 -0.28 -0.48 5.54
CA VAL A 137 -1.24 -1.25 4.74
C VAL A 137 -1.27 -0.74 3.32
N ILE A 138 -1.16 -1.66 2.37
CA ILE A 138 -1.46 -1.39 0.96
C ILE A 138 -2.80 -2.03 0.58
N GLU A 139 -3.67 -1.26 -0.03
CA GLU A 139 -5.01 -1.66 -0.43
C GLU A 139 -5.25 -1.36 -1.90
N VAL A 140 -5.87 -2.29 -2.61
CA VAL A 140 -6.29 -2.10 -4.01
C VAL A 140 -7.80 -2.21 -4.08
N LYS A 141 -8.46 -1.17 -4.62
CA LYS A 141 -9.92 -1.11 -4.83
C LYS A 141 -10.25 -0.97 -6.31
N GLN A 142 -11.28 -1.69 -6.74
CA GLN A 142 -11.95 -1.46 -8.04
C GLN A 142 -13.44 -1.26 -7.82
N LYS A 143 -14.05 -0.23 -8.44
CA LYS A 143 -15.47 0.10 -8.24
C LYS A 143 -15.87 0.27 -6.77
N ASN A 144 -15.02 0.88 -5.95
CA ASN A 144 -15.21 1.06 -4.50
C ASN A 144 -15.29 -0.26 -3.67
N SER A 145 -15.03 -1.40 -4.28
CA SER A 145 -14.88 -2.67 -3.56
C SER A 145 -13.40 -2.97 -3.36
N GLU A 146 -13.04 -3.35 -2.15
CA GLU A 146 -11.71 -3.89 -1.87
C GLU A 146 -11.53 -5.20 -2.63
N ILE A 147 -10.40 -5.34 -3.33
CA ILE A 147 -10.06 -6.55 -4.06
C ILE A 147 -8.77 -7.18 -3.56
N LEU A 148 -7.86 -6.37 -3.02
CA LEU A 148 -6.62 -6.81 -2.37
C LEU A 148 -6.31 -5.91 -1.18
N LYS A 149 -5.80 -6.53 -0.12
CA LYS A 149 -5.26 -5.83 1.04
C LYS A 149 -4.08 -6.61 1.60
N PHE A 150 -3.02 -5.92 1.90
CA PHE A 150 -1.84 -6.51 2.53
C PHE A 150 -1.35 -5.62 3.66
N ASN A 151 -1.22 -6.21 4.86
CA ASN A 151 -0.63 -5.54 6.01
C ASN A 151 0.86 -5.91 6.04
N ILE A 152 1.71 -4.91 5.84
CA ILE A 152 3.16 -5.08 5.82
C ILE A 152 3.73 -5.12 7.25
N GLY A 153 3.01 -4.50 8.22
CA GLY A 153 3.43 -4.43 9.61
C GLY A 153 4.00 -3.07 9.99
N ASN A 154 4.91 -3.07 10.97
CA ASN A 154 5.50 -1.86 11.56
C ASN A 154 6.93 -1.66 11.05
N VAL A 155 7.32 -0.40 10.86
CA VAL A 155 8.65 0.00 10.40
C VAL A 155 9.18 1.11 11.30
N SER A 156 10.37 0.91 11.87
CA SER A 156 11.10 1.95 12.62
C SER A 156 12.26 2.47 11.78
N GLN A 157 12.50 3.76 11.84
CA GLN A 157 13.60 4.48 11.21
C GLN A 157 14.65 4.82 12.26
#